data_bac9c188de71dc79ba29b8d8bd54ccc8
#
_entry.id   bac9c188de71dc79ba29b8d8bd54ccc8
#
_cell.length_a   1.000
_cell.length_b   1.000
_cell.length_c   1.000
_cell.angle_alpha   90.00
_cell.angle_beta   90.00
_cell.angle_gamma   90.00
#
_symmetry.space_group_name_H-M   'P 1'
#
loop_
_entity.id
_entity.type
_entity.pdbx_description
1 polymer ?
#
loop_
_entity_poly.entity_id
_entity_poly.type
_entity_poly.pdbx_seq_one_letter_code
_entity_poly.pdbx_strand_id
1 'polypeptide(L)'
;MKSIHGGDIYNNKVNMDFSVNINPLGIPHSVKEAMSDALSYADRYPDMACSGLKKAISEYFTQQGCSIQSEDVIPANGASELFMAIAHAIKPKKAVLLAPGFFGYEHVLRAVGCDIRYFLLDEQSDFSPAARLDALMDMLTDDTDIFFIANPNNPTGYLADSTFMKQIIGHCKEKHIYVVADECFMGFCEKNYSVLSLLCDYDNLIVVRAFTKLFAIPGVRLGYMVSKNETVRQKVQRNLPEWNVSVLAQMAGEACIRESEYIKETVSYVSGQRRLLSDGLKRLGFKVYKSDADFILFYSKLPLYDILLNKGILIRDCSNYVGLSEGYFRVAVKTFDENVRLLKVIGECIEKN
;
A
#
# COMPACT_ATOMS: atom_id res chain seq x y z
N MET A 1 15.21 8.80 -18.21
CA MET A 1 14.84 7.46 -17.67
C MET A 1 13.48 7.63 -17.00
N LYS A 2 12.43 6.87 -17.39
CA LYS A 2 11.12 6.96 -16.71
C LYS A 2 11.31 6.56 -15.24
N SER A 3 10.69 7.28 -14.32
CA SER A 3 10.80 6.99 -12.88
C SER A 3 10.25 5.60 -12.56
N ILE A 4 10.93 4.86 -11.67
CA ILE A 4 10.46 3.55 -11.16
C ILE A 4 9.16 3.70 -10.36
N HIS A 5 8.94 4.88 -9.77
CA HIS A 5 7.75 5.21 -8.98
C HIS A 5 6.97 6.36 -9.63
N GLY A 6 5.71 6.57 -9.25
CA GLY A 6 4.96 7.80 -9.51
C GLY A 6 5.51 8.97 -8.69
N GLY A 7 4.94 10.18 -8.90
CA GLY A 7 5.28 11.37 -8.11
C GLY A 7 6.48 12.16 -8.62
N ASP A 8 6.90 11.97 -9.86
CA ASP A 8 8.00 12.75 -10.46
C ASP A 8 7.55 14.16 -10.90
N ILE A 9 7.02 14.92 -9.95
CA ILE A 9 6.54 16.29 -10.13
C ILE A 9 7.67 17.33 -10.07
N TYR A 10 8.85 16.92 -9.57
CA TYR A 10 10.01 17.83 -9.46
C TYR A 10 10.76 17.99 -10.78
N ASN A 11 10.71 16.97 -11.64
CA ASN A 11 11.36 16.97 -12.96
C ASN A 11 10.41 17.26 -14.11
N ASN A 12 9.10 17.33 -13.84
CA ASN A 12 8.05 17.53 -14.84
C ASN A 12 7.15 18.70 -14.46
N LYS A 13 6.73 19.48 -15.46
CA LYS A 13 5.72 20.52 -15.25
C LYS A 13 4.34 19.88 -15.18
N VAL A 14 3.87 19.62 -13.97
CA VAL A 14 2.62 18.89 -13.69
C VAL A 14 1.60 19.81 -13.02
N ASN A 15 0.38 19.84 -13.57
CA ASN A 15 -0.77 20.54 -12.99
C ASN A 15 -1.68 19.60 -12.21
N MET A 16 -1.73 18.31 -12.64
CA MET A 16 -2.50 17.26 -11.98
C MET A 16 -1.69 15.96 -11.91
N ASP A 17 -1.50 15.43 -10.71
CA ASP A 17 -0.75 14.19 -10.49
C ASP A 17 -1.68 13.04 -10.11
N PHE A 18 -1.94 12.15 -11.07
CA PHE A 18 -2.65 10.89 -10.91
C PHE A 18 -1.71 9.68 -10.73
N SER A 19 -0.39 9.90 -10.70
CA SER A 19 0.60 8.83 -10.59
C SER A 19 0.80 8.31 -9.17
N VAL A 20 0.44 9.11 -8.15
CA VAL A 20 0.51 8.74 -6.73
C VAL A 20 -0.87 8.58 -6.12
N ASN A 21 -1.04 7.51 -5.33
CA ASN A 21 -2.29 7.11 -4.71
C ASN A 21 -2.38 7.77 -3.32
N ILE A 22 -3.07 8.90 -3.23
CA ILE A 22 -3.21 9.68 -1.99
C ILE A 22 -4.67 10.10 -1.89
N ASN A 23 -5.22 10.05 -0.67
CA ASN A 23 -6.61 10.39 -0.39
C ASN A 23 -6.97 11.77 -0.94
N PRO A 24 -7.98 11.86 -1.82
CA PRO A 24 -8.42 13.12 -2.42
C PRO A 24 -9.05 14.10 -1.43
N LEU A 25 -9.49 13.66 -0.24
CA LEU A 25 -10.03 14.52 0.81
C LEU A 25 -8.95 15.38 1.48
N GLY A 26 -7.66 15.06 1.26
CA GLY A 26 -6.52 15.79 1.83
C GLY A 26 -6.28 15.44 3.30
N ILE A 27 -5.46 16.26 3.98
CA ILE A 27 -5.07 16.04 5.37
C ILE A 27 -6.23 16.48 6.30
N PRO A 28 -6.69 15.66 7.25
CA PRO A 28 -7.69 16.05 8.25
C PRO A 28 -7.24 17.29 9.05
N HIS A 29 -8.18 18.13 9.46
CA HIS A 29 -7.88 19.37 10.18
C HIS A 29 -7.12 19.11 11.48
N SER A 30 -7.61 18.19 12.30
CA SER A 30 -6.98 17.79 13.56
C SER A 30 -5.54 17.29 13.40
N VAL A 31 -5.25 16.60 12.28
CA VAL A 31 -3.90 16.12 11.96
C VAL A 31 -2.99 17.30 11.60
N LYS A 32 -3.48 18.32 10.87
CA LYS A 32 -2.73 19.55 10.61
C LYS A 32 -2.41 20.30 11.89
N GLU A 33 -3.39 20.44 12.78
CA GLU A 33 -3.20 21.06 14.09
C GLU A 33 -2.16 20.32 14.92
N ALA A 34 -2.29 18.99 15.04
CA ALA A 34 -1.32 18.17 15.78
C ALA A 34 0.12 18.31 15.23
N MET A 35 0.28 18.39 13.89
CA MET A 35 1.59 18.65 13.29
C MET A 35 2.11 20.06 13.61
N SER A 36 1.24 21.07 13.62
CA SER A 36 1.61 22.43 13.99
C SER A 36 2.05 22.51 15.46
N ASP A 37 1.32 21.88 16.35
CA ASP A 37 1.64 21.84 17.79
C ASP A 37 2.97 21.09 18.03
N ALA A 38 3.23 20.05 17.23
CA ALA A 38 4.46 19.27 17.32
C ALA A 38 5.73 20.10 17.09
N LEU A 39 5.66 21.22 16.36
CA LEU A 39 6.79 22.12 16.16
C LEU A 39 7.32 22.70 17.49
N SER A 40 6.45 22.89 18.49
CA SER A 40 6.84 23.34 19.83
C SER A 40 7.69 22.33 20.61
N TYR A 41 7.82 21.12 20.08
CA TYR A 41 8.60 20.00 20.65
C TYR A 41 9.81 19.60 19.79
N ALA A 42 10.08 20.34 18.71
CA ALA A 42 11.14 20.02 17.76
C ALA A 42 12.56 20.24 18.33
N ASP A 43 12.68 20.91 19.48
CA ASP A 43 13.94 21.19 20.20
C ASP A 43 14.43 20.03 21.06
N ARG A 44 13.69 18.90 21.10
CA ARG A 44 14.02 17.70 21.88
C ARG A 44 13.85 16.41 21.07
N TYR A 45 14.54 15.37 21.51
CA TYR A 45 14.35 14.03 20.92
C TYR A 45 12.91 13.53 21.13
N PRO A 46 12.32 12.84 20.13
CA PRO A 46 11.02 12.21 20.29
C PRO A 46 11.06 11.07 21.29
N ASP A 47 9.87 10.59 21.73
CA ASP A 47 9.79 9.34 22.49
C ASP A 47 10.29 8.18 21.62
N MET A 48 11.43 7.62 21.98
CA MET A 48 12.07 6.51 21.26
C MET A 48 11.17 5.26 21.21
N ALA A 49 10.36 5.05 22.26
CA ALA A 49 9.44 3.93 22.34
C ALA A 49 8.13 4.16 21.54
N CYS A 50 7.86 5.39 21.10
CA CYS A 50 6.59 5.79 20.47
C CYS A 50 5.36 5.38 21.31
N SER A 51 5.44 5.51 22.63
CA SER A 51 4.49 4.91 23.59
C SER A 51 3.05 5.39 23.37
N GLY A 52 2.85 6.70 23.14
CA GLY A 52 1.55 7.29 22.85
C GLY A 52 0.94 6.74 21.58
N LEU A 53 1.72 6.71 20.49
CA LEU A 53 1.27 6.21 19.20
C LEU A 53 0.95 4.71 19.24
N LYS A 54 1.79 3.88 19.86
CA LYS A 54 1.55 2.44 20.03
C LYS A 54 0.27 2.17 20.81
N LYS A 55 0.06 2.90 21.89
CA LYS A 55 -1.16 2.80 22.71
C LYS A 55 -2.39 3.17 21.89
N ALA A 56 -2.36 4.29 21.16
CA ALA A 56 -3.48 4.72 20.32
C ALA A 56 -3.82 3.67 19.25
N ILE A 57 -2.82 3.09 18.57
CA ILE A 57 -3.01 2.04 17.57
C ILE A 57 -3.62 0.78 18.20
N SER A 58 -3.09 0.33 19.35
CA SER A 58 -3.60 -0.88 19.99
C SER A 58 -5.03 -0.72 20.48
N GLU A 59 -5.37 0.40 21.09
CA GLU A 59 -6.73 0.72 21.54
C GLU A 59 -7.72 0.77 20.37
N TYR A 60 -7.36 1.41 19.27
CA TYR A 60 -8.20 1.50 18.06
C TYR A 60 -8.57 0.12 17.51
N PHE A 61 -7.59 -0.79 17.38
CA PHE A 61 -7.86 -2.13 16.85
C PHE A 61 -8.52 -3.05 17.87
N THR A 62 -8.25 -2.88 19.16
CA THR A 62 -8.95 -3.60 20.23
C THR A 62 -10.44 -3.27 20.25
N GLN A 63 -10.81 -2.01 20.02
CA GLN A 63 -12.22 -1.59 19.88
C GLN A 63 -12.89 -2.21 18.64
N GLN A 64 -12.11 -2.62 17.64
CA GLN A 64 -12.60 -3.34 16.44
C GLN A 64 -12.57 -4.86 16.61
N GLY A 65 -12.29 -5.38 17.80
CA GLY A 65 -12.28 -6.81 18.10
C GLY A 65 -10.95 -7.52 17.78
N CYS A 66 -9.88 -6.78 17.45
CA CYS A 66 -8.56 -7.36 17.27
C CYS A 66 -7.77 -7.30 18.57
N SER A 67 -7.30 -8.45 19.07
CA SER A 67 -6.47 -8.50 20.30
C SER A 67 -5.04 -8.06 20.01
N ILE A 68 -4.80 -6.74 19.94
CA ILE A 68 -3.49 -6.12 19.69
C ILE A 68 -3.05 -5.33 20.92
N GLN A 69 -1.84 -5.60 21.39
CA GLN A 69 -1.21 -4.89 22.50
C GLN A 69 -0.20 -3.87 21.97
N SER A 70 0.16 -2.87 22.79
CA SER A 70 1.16 -1.85 22.39
C SER A 70 2.51 -2.47 22.00
N GLU A 71 2.89 -3.58 22.62
CA GLU A 71 4.13 -4.32 22.35
C GLU A 71 4.12 -5.02 20.99
N ASP A 72 2.93 -5.31 20.44
CA ASP A 72 2.79 -5.94 19.12
C ASP A 72 3.07 -4.96 17.98
N VAL A 73 3.06 -3.65 18.26
CA VAL A 73 3.14 -2.56 17.28
C VAL A 73 4.57 -2.00 17.20
N ILE A 74 5.10 -1.86 16.00
CA ILE A 74 6.38 -1.18 15.73
C ILE A 74 6.15 -0.07 14.71
N PRO A 75 6.13 1.20 15.11
CA PRO A 75 6.11 2.36 14.21
C PRO A 75 7.45 2.58 13.51
N ALA A 76 7.41 3.16 12.29
CA ALA A 76 8.61 3.51 11.53
C ALA A 76 8.32 4.62 10.49
N ASN A 77 9.35 5.07 9.77
CA ASN A 77 9.28 6.11 8.73
C ASN A 77 8.57 5.61 7.45
N GLY A 78 7.32 5.19 7.61
CA GLY A 78 6.49 4.59 6.58
C GLY A 78 6.79 3.11 6.38
N ALA A 79 5.95 2.46 5.56
CA ALA A 79 6.05 1.03 5.28
C ALA A 79 7.41 0.62 4.65
N SER A 80 8.03 1.51 3.87
CA SER A 80 9.30 1.19 3.20
C SER A 80 10.45 0.92 4.18
N GLU A 81 10.53 1.67 5.29
CA GLU A 81 11.51 1.41 6.35
C GLU A 81 11.23 0.08 7.04
N LEU A 82 9.95 -0.25 7.27
CA LEU A 82 9.54 -1.53 7.85
C LEU A 82 9.91 -2.71 6.94
N PHE A 83 9.65 -2.62 5.64
CA PHE A 83 10.03 -3.70 4.71
C PHE A 83 11.54 -3.94 4.73
N MET A 84 12.34 -2.87 4.78
CA MET A 84 13.80 -2.98 4.89
C MET A 84 14.20 -3.64 6.22
N ALA A 85 13.65 -3.17 7.34
CA ALA A 85 13.95 -3.72 8.66
C ALA A 85 13.51 -5.20 8.79
N ILE A 86 12.36 -5.59 8.22
CA ILE A 86 11.87 -6.97 8.17
C ILE A 86 12.84 -7.85 7.35
N ALA A 87 13.25 -7.40 6.16
CA ALA A 87 14.19 -8.14 5.32
C ALA A 87 15.54 -8.36 6.03
N HIS A 88 16.08 -7.33 6.69
CA HIS A 88 17.31 -7.45 7.49
C HIS A 88 17.15 -8.30 8.77
N ALA A 89 15.97 -8.30 9.38
CA ALA A 89 15.67 -9.09 10.57
C ALA A 89 15.54 -10.59 10.28
N ILE A 90 14.86 -10.93 9.19
CA ILE A 90 14.60 -12.31 8.78
C ILE A 90 15.78 -12.88 7.98
N LYS A 91 16.44 -12.05 7.14
CA LYS A 91 17.52 -12.44 6.22
C LYS A 91 17.13 -13.63 5.34
N PRO A 92 16.02 -13.53 4.60
CA PRO A 92 15.53 -14.63 3.80
C PRO A 92 16.53 -14.95 2.68
N LYS A 93 16.69 -16.24 2.36
CA LYS A 93 17.46 -16.71 1.22
C LYS A 93 16.60 -16.82 -0.03
N LYS A 94 15.33 -17.19 0.14
CA LYS A 94 14.36 -17.36 -0.94
C LYS A 94 13.04 -16.70 -0.59
N ALA A 95 12.50 -15.95 -1.54
CA ALA A 95 11.22 -15.26 -1.41
C ALA A 95 10.31 -15.55 -2.60
N VAL A 96 9.01 -15.52 -2.35
CA VAL A 96 7.98 -15.49 -3.40
C VAL A 96 7.30 -14.12 -3.38
N LEU A 97 7.13 -13.52 -4.56
CA LEU A 97 6.39 -12.28 -4.77
C LEU A 97 5.29 -12.49 -5.80
N LEU A 98 4.14 -11.87 -5.59
CA LEU A 98 3.12 -11.74 -6.63
C LEU A 98 3.56 -10.72 -7.68
N ALA A 99 3.35 -11.01 -8.96
CA ALA A 99 3.64 -10.10 -10.05
C ALA A 99 2.45 -10.02 -11.04
N PRO A 100 1.98 -8.79 -11.35
CA PRO A 100 2.57 -7.51 -10.95
C PRO A 100 2.37 -7.21 -9.46
N GLY A 101 3.40 -6.64 -8.84
CA GLY A 101 3.42 -6.30 -7.42
C GLY A 101 4.27 -5.06 -7.12
N PHE A 102 4.19 -4.54 -5.91
CA PHE A 102 4.92 -3.33 -5.53
C PHE A 102 6.45 -3.56 -5.55
N PHE A 103 7.17 -2.76 -6.31
CA PHE A 103 8.63 -2.85 -6.50
C PHE A 103 9.44 -2.79 -5.19
N GLY A 104 8.91 -2.11 -4.17
CA GLY A 104 9.60 -1.98 -2.88
C GLY A 104 9.97 -3.30 -2.21
N TYR A 105 9.20 -4.37 -2.44
CA TYR A 105 9.51 -5.71 -1.88
C TYR A 105 10.76 -6.31 -2.56
N GLU A 106 10.80 -6.25 -3.89
CA GLU A 106 11.98 -6.69 -4.65
C GLU A 106 13.22 -5.92 -4.23
N HIS A 107 13.11 -4.58 -4.08
CA HIS A 107 14.20 -3.72 -3.69
C HIS A 107 14.83 -4.15 -2.35
N VAL A 108 14.01 -4.35 -1.32
CA VAL A 108 14.52 -4.71 0.02
C VAL A 108 15.04 -6.15 0.08
N LEU A 109 14.43 -7.08 -0.66
CA LEU A 109 14.89 -8.47 -0.73
C LEU A 109 16.23 -8.59 -1.46
N ARG A 110 16.42 -7.86 -2.55
CA ARG A 110 17.73 -7.80 -3.25
C ARG A 110 18.82 -7.18 -2.39
N ALA A 111 18.49 -6.19 -1.55
CA ALA A 111 19.44 -5.57 -0.63
C ALA A 111 20.05 -6.56 0.38
N VAL A 112 19.32 -7.63 0.71
CA VAL A 112 19.82 -8.69 1.62
C VAL A 112 20.31 -9.94 0.88
N GLY A 113 20.40 -9.90 -0.45
CA GLY A 113 20.90 -11.01 -1.27
C GLY A 113 19.91 -12.18 -1.41
N CYS A 114 18.61 -11.92 -1.25
CA CYS A 114 17.55 -12.92 -1.36
C CYS A 114 17.29 -13.30 -2.83
N ASP A 115 17.15 -14.59 -3.11
CA ASP A 115 16.64 -15.09 -4.40
C ASP A 115 15.12 -14.93 -4.46
N ILE A 116 14.62 -14.39 -5.58
CA ILE A 116 13.21 -14.00 -5.73
C ILE A 116 12.56 -14.80 -6.84
N ARG A 117 11.49 -15.50 -6.50
CA ARG A 117 10.59 -16.15 -7.46
C ARG A 117 9.31 -15.32 -7.59
N TYR A 118 8.85 -15.12 -8.84
CA TYR A 118 7.63 -14.38 -9.12
C TYR A 118 6.49 -15.32 -9.48
N PHE A 119 5.38 -15.22 -8.76
CA PHE A 119 4.12 -15.82 -9.16
C PHE A 119 3.36 -14.84 -10.04
N LEU A 120 3.28 -15.14 -11.35
CA LEU A 120 2.60 -14.27 -12.31
C LEU A 120 1.09 -14.38 -12.16
N LEU A 121 0.44 -13.25 -11.86
CA LEU A 121 -1.01 -13.14 -11.81
C LEU A 121 -1.57 -13.08 -13.23
N ASP A 122 -2.75 -13.70 -13.42
CA ASP A 122 -3.38 -13.79 -14.72
C ASP A 122 -4.31 -12.58 -14.98
N GLU A 123 -4.10 -11.92 -16.08
CA GLU A 123 -4.92 -10.81 -16.55
C GLU A 123 -6.38 -11.22 -16.79
N GLN A 124 -6.63 -12.47 -17.26
CA GLN A 124 -7.98 -12.96 -17.56
C GLN A 124 -8.83 -13.11 -16.28
N SER A 125 -8.19 -13.25 -15.13
CA SER A 125 -8.84 -13.29 -13.82
C SER A 125 -8.79 -11.96 -13.07
N ASP A 126 -8.65 -10.83 -13.78
CA ASP A 126 -8.42 -9.50 -13.15
C ASP A 126 -7.24 -9.49 -12.16
N PHE A 127 -6.20 -10.26 -12.45
CA PHE A 127 -5.03 -10.42 -11.58
C PHE A 127 -5.37 -10.97 -10.18
N SER A 128 -6.41 -11.79 -10.07
CA SER A 128 -6.79 -12.46 -8.83
C SER A 128 -5.79 -13.56 -8.47
N PRO A 129 -5.11 -13.50 -7.31
CA PRO A 129 -4.28 -14.62 -6.87
C PRO A 129 -5.13 -15.85 -6.48
N ALA A 130 -6.38 -15.63 -6.06
CA ALA A 130 -7.31 -16.70 -5.67
C ALA A 130 -7.70 -17.60 -6.86
N ALA A 131 -7.68 -17.08 -8.09
CA ALA A 131 -7.99 -17.87 -9.28
C ALA A 131 -6.98 -19.00 -9.54
N ARG A 132 -5.79 -18.94 -8.94
CA ARG A 132 -4.73 -19.94 -9.09
C ARG A 132 -4.12 -20.31 -7.73
N LEU A 133 -4.96 -20.45 -6.70
CA LEU A 133 -4.54 -20.70 -5.33
C LEU A 133 -3.64 -21.95 -5.22
N ASP A 134 -4.04 -23.08 -5.81
CA ASP A 134 -3.28 -24.34 -5.74
C ASP A 134 -1.88 -24.15 -6.34
N ALA A 135 -1.77 -23.51 -7.51
CA ALA A 135 -0.48 -23.23 -8.14
C ALA A 135 0.40 -22.27 -7.32
N LEU A 136 -0.21 -21.33 -6.58
CA LEU A 136 0.52 -20.47 -5.65
C LEU A 136 1.02 -21.28 -4.44
N MET A 137 0.19 -22.15 -3.88
CA MET A 137 0.58 -23.04 -2.77
C MET A 137 1.70 -23.99 -3.20
N ASP A 138 1.65 -24.55 -4.41
CA ASP A 138 2.71 -25.40 -4.97
C ASP A 138 4.05 -24.68 -5.13
N MET A 139 4.03 -23.35 -5.34
CA MET A 139 5.24 -22.52 -5.40
C MET A 139 5.79 -22.19 -4.01
N LEU A 140 4.94 -22.13 -2.98
CA LEU A 140 5.29 -21.83 -1.59
C LEU A 140 5.71 -23.12 -0.86
N THR A 141 6.91 -23.58 -1.15
CA THR A 141 7.51 -24.82 -0.65
C THR A 141 8.38 -24.58 0.60
N ASP A 142 8.79 -25.67 1.27
CA ASP A 142 9.60 -25.63 2.50
C ASP A 142 10.96 -24.92 2.34
N ASP A 143 11.40 -24.66 1.10
CA ASP A 143 12.62 -23.90 0.79
C ASP A 143 12.38 -22.40 0.63
N THR A 144 11.14 -21.92 0.82
CA THR A 144 10.77 -20.50 0.81
C THR A 144 10.82 -19.94 2.22
N ASP A 145 11.52 -18.84 2.44
CA ASP A 145 11.62 -18.22 3.77
C ASP A 145 10.54 -17.16 4.02
N ILE A 146 10.15 -16.43 2.96
CA ILE A 146 9.25 -15.29 3.09
C ILE A 146 8.35 -15.13 1.86
N PHE A 147 7.11 -14.74 2.09
CA PHE A 147 6.12 -14.37 1.08
C PHE A 147 5.58 -12.98 1.36
N PHE A 148 5.66 -12.07 0.38
CA PHE A 148 5.04 -10.73 0.45
C PHE A 148 3.76 -10.71 -0.35
N ILE A 149 2.69 -10.21 0.27
CA ILE A 149 1.39 -10.02 -0.36
C ILE A 149 0.80 -8.66 0.01
N ALA A 150 0.54 -7.81 -0.99
CA ALA A 150 -0.24 -6.59 -0.78
C ALA A 150 -1.74 -6.89 -0.88
N ASN A 151 -2.53 -6.40 0.06
CA ASN A 151 -3.98 -6.53 0.04
C ASN A 151 -4.66 -5.22 0.49
N PRO A 152 -5.23 -4.43 -0.47
CA PRO A 152 -5.26 -4.64 -1.94
C PRO A 152 -3.89 -4.61 -2.62
N ASN A 153 -3.77 -5.35 -3.72
CA ASN A 153 -2.55 -5.41 -4.50
C ASN A 153 -2.28 -4.10 -5.28
N ASN A 154 -1.04 -3.67 -5.31
CA ASN A 154 -0.57 -2.55 -6.13
C ASN A 154 0.36 -3.11 -7.24
N PRO A 155 0.06 -2.95 -8.55
CA PRO A 155 -0.75 -1.86 -9.14
C PRO A 155 -2.19 -2.24 -9.50
N THR A 156 -2.66 -3.46 -9.26
CA THR A 156 -3.93 -3.95 -9.80
C THR A 156 -5.16 -3.42 -9.07
N GLY A 157 -5.04 -3.12 -7.78
CA GLY A 157 -6.16 -2.73 -6.91
C GLY A 157 -7.03 -3.91 -6.46
N TYR A 158 -6.66 -5.14 -6.82
CA TYR A 158 -7.41 -6.33 -6.44
C TYR A 158 -7.37 -6.57 -4.93
N LEU A 159 -8.54 -6.74 -4.32
CA LEU A 159 -8.72 -7.09 -2.92
C LEU A 159 -9.04 -8.59 -2.81
N ALA A 160 -8.11 -9.34 -2.23
CA ALA A 160 -8.32 -10.75 -1.89
C ALA A 160 -9.20 -10.87 -0.63
N ASP A 161 -10.10 -11.84 -0.64
CA ASP A 161 -11.02 -12.05 0.48
C ASP A 161 -10.37 -12.78 1.67
N SER A 162 -11.09 -12.78 2.81
CA SER A 162 -10.62 -13.38 4.04
C SER A 162 -10.39 -14.89 3.92
N THR A 163 -11.13 -15.59 3.06
CA THR A 163 -10.99 -17.03 2.86
C THR A 163 -9.66 -17.35 2.21
N PHE A 164 -9.36 -16.68 1.10
CA PHE A 164 -8.07 -16.80 0.42
C PHE A 164 -6.91 -16.44 1.36
N MET A 165 -7.01 -15.29 2.05
CA MET A 165 -5.94 -14.84 2.95
C MET A 165 -5.68 -15.87 4.08
N LYS A 166 -6.72 -16.42 4.69
CA LYS A 166 -6.60 -17.44 5.74
C LYS A 166 -5.95 -18.73 5.21
N GLN A 167 -6.35 -19.19 4.02
CA GLN A 167 -5.79 -20.40 3.40
C GLN A 167 -4.30 -20.24 3.11
N ILE A 168 -3.90 -19.12 2.49
CA ILE A 168 -2.50 -18.92 2.11
C ILE A 168 -1.59 -18.70 3.34
N ILE A 169 -2.06 -17.96 4.35
CA ILE A 169 -1.32 -17.75 5.60
C ILE A 169 -1.16 -19.07 6.36
N GLY A 170 -2.23 -19.91 6.40
CA GLY A 170 -2.19 -21.23 7.01
C GLY A 170 -1.20 -22.17 6.32
N HIS A 171 -1.24 -22.25 4.99
CA HIS A 171 -0.27 -23.01 4.21
C HIS A 171 1.17 -22.54 4.48
N CYS A 172 1.42 -21.22 4.49
CA CYS A 172 2.72 -20.67 4.81
C CYS A 172 3.18 -21.03 6.23
N LYS A 173 2.25 -21.10 7.22
CA LYS A 173 2.59 -21.52 8.58
C LYS A 173 3.06 -22.98 8.61
N GLU A 174 2.37 -23.89 7.92
CA GLU A 174 2.74 -25.31 7.80
C GLU A 174 4.11 -25.49 7.15
N LYS A 175 4.48 -24.57 6.23
CA LYS A 175 5.75 -24.55 5.51
C LYS A 175 6.83 -23.70 6.17
N HIS A 176 6.59 -23.17 7.37
CA HIS A 176 7.49 -22.26 8.11
C HIS A 176 7.89 -21.00 7.35
N ILE A 177 7.02 -20.51 6.46
CA ILE A 177 7.20 -19.31 5.64
C ILE A 177 6.65 -18.09 6.38
N TYR A 178 7.44 -17.03 6.54
CA TYR A 178 6.92 -15.76 7.02
C TYR A 178 6.05 -15.10 5.96
N VAL A 179 4.91 -14.57 6.37
CA VAL A 179 4.00 -13.81 5.50
C VAL A 179 4.02 -12.33 5.90
N VAL A 180 4.39 -11.47 4.95
CA VAL A 180 4.28 -10.02 5.11
C VAL A 180 3.06 -9.54 4.33
N ALA A 181 1.98 -9.24 5.05
CA ALA A 181 0.75 -8.69 4.48
C ALA A 181 0.83 -7.16 4.50
N ASP A 182 0.97 -6.55 3.31
CA ASP A 182 0.92 -5.10 3.15
C ASP A 182 -0.52 -4.63 2.98
N GLU A 183 -1.05 -4.01 4.03
CA GLU A 183 -2.39 -3.44 4.08
C GLU A 183 -2.41 -1.90 3.98
N CYS A 184 -1.41 -1.29 3.33
CA CYS A 184 -1.31 0.17 3.21
C CYS A 184 -2.51 0.82 2.51
N PHE A 185 -3.27 0.06 1.71
CA PHE A 185 -4.46 0.53 1.01
C PHE A 185 -5.77 -0.03 1.58
N MET A 186 -5.75 -0.88 2.60
CA MET A 186 -6.93 -1.51 3.18
C MET A 186 -7.97 -0.49 3.68
N GLY A 187 -7.53 0.67 4.18
CA GLY A 187 -8.42 1.73 4.67
C GLY A 187 -9.29 2.41 3.60
N PHE A 188 -9.09 2.15 2.31
CA PHE A 188 -9.91 2.65 1.20
C PHE A 188 -11.00 1.69 0.76
N CYS A 189 -10.99 0.45 1.26
CA CYS A 189 -11.85 -0.62 0.78
C CYS A 189 -13.22 -0.58 1.46
N GLU A 190 -14.30 -0.78 0.69
CA GLU A 190 -15.66 -0.93 1.22
C GLU A 190 -15.80 -2.20 2.08
N LYS A 191 -15.04 -3.26 1.73
CA LYS A 191 -14.96 -4.51 2.49
C LYS A 191 -13.64 -4.56 3.25
N ASN A 192 -13.74 -4.75 4.56
CA ASN A 192 -12.54 -4.92 5.39
C ASN A 192 -12.16 -6.40 5.46
N TYR A 193 -11.18 -6.80 4.67
CA TYR A 193 -10.59 -8.13 4.67
C TYR A 193 -9.20 -8.14 5.33
N SER A 194 -9.01 -7.26 6.31
CA SER A 194 -7.77 -7.21 7.09
C SER A 194 -7.48 -8.53 7.81
N VAL A 195 -6.22 -8.93 7.77
CA VAL A 195 -5.74 -10.13 8.46
C VAL A 195 -5.26 -9.87 9.89
N LEU A 196 -5.47 -8.65 10.42
CA LEU A 196 -5.12 -8.33 11.81
C LEU A 196 -5.81 -9.25 12.83
N SER A 197 -7.04 -9.70 12.55
CA SER A 197 -7.76 -10.66 13.40
C SER A 197 -7.12 -12.05 13.44
N LEU A 198 -6.27 -12.38 12.47
CA LEU A 198 -5.59 -13.68 12.37
C LEU A 198 -4.27 -13.73 13.15
N LEU A 199 -3.76 -12.59 13.61
CA LEU A 199 -2.45 -12.51 14.27
C LEU A 199 -2.30 -13.40 15.50
N CYS A 200 -3.38 -13.67 16.24
CA CYS A 200 -3.33 -14.55 17.41
C CYS A 200 -3.13 -16.03 17.04
N ASP A 201 -3.56 -16.43 15.84
CA ASP A 201 -3.50 -17.82 15.37
C ASP A 201 -2.23 -18.10 14.53
N TYR A 202 -1.60 -17.05 14.01
CA TYR A 202 -0.52 -17.14 13.01
C TYR A 202 0.71 -16.30 13.42
N ASP A 203 1.66 -16.94 14.07
CA ASP A 203 2.93 -16.34 14.51
C ASP A 203 3.93 -16.08 13.37
N ASN A 204 3.68 -16.65 12.20
CA ASN A 204 4.41 -16.37 10.96
C ASN A 204 3.89 -15.12 10.23
N LEU A 205 2.83 -14.44 10.73
CA LEU A 205 2.19 -13.30 10.09
C LEU A 205 2.76 -11.97 10.61
N ILE A 206 3.08 -11.09 9.67
CA ILE A 206 3.48 -9.70 9.88
C ILE A 206 2.56 -8.83 9.05
N VAL A 207 1.81 -7.92 9.66
CA VAL A 207 0.94 -6.96 8.95
C VAL A 207 1.60 -5.60 8.94
N VAL A 208 1.71 -4.97 7.76
CA VAL A 208 2.27 -3.63 7.59
C VAL A 208 1.18 -2.68 7.13
N ARG A 209 1.09 -1.52 7.75
CA ARG A 209 0.16 -0.42 7.41
C ARG A 209 0.87 0.92 7.36
N ALA A 210 0.29 1.88 6.64
CA ALA A 210 0.82 3.22 6.54
C ALA A 210 -0.26 4.29 6.69
N PHE A 211 0.08 5.38 7.34
CA PHE A 211 -0.76 6.58 7.43
C PHE A 211 -0.67 7.43 6.16
N THR A 212 0.41 7.27 5.40
CA THR A 212 0.80 8.13 4.28
C THR A 212 -0.26 8.30 3.20
N LYS A 213 -1.05 7.26 2.92
CA LYS A 213 -2.04 7.25 1.84
C LYS A 213 -3.40 7.69 2.33
N LEU A 214 -3.91 7.00 3.35
CA LEU A 214 -5.25 7.20 3.91
C LEU A 214 -5.45 8.62 4.46
N PHE A 215 -4.45 9.17 5.15
CA PHE A 215 -4.54 10.50 5.76
C PHE A 215 -3.83 11.60 4.97
N ALA A 216 -3.45 11.30 3.71
CA ALA A 216 -2.80 12.25 2.81
C ALA A 216 -1.53 12.93 3.38
N ILE A 217 -0.73 12.20 4.17
CA ILE A 217 0.51 12.69 4.80
C ILE A 217 1.78 11.97 4.29
N PRO A 218 1.98 11.82 2.96
CA PRO A 218 3.14 11.08 2.45
C PRO A 218 4.48 11.73 2.84
N GLY A 219 4.53 13.05 3.01
CA GLY A 219 5.72 13.79 3.41
C GLY A 219 6.12 13.59 4.88
N VAL A 220 5.18 13.21 5.75
CA VAL A 220 5.42 12.97 7.19
C VAL A 220 6.18 11.66 7.42
N ARG A 221 6.05 10.70 6.51
CA ARG A 221 6.73 9.41 6.56
C ARG A 221 6.37 8.59 7.81
N LEU A 222 5.12 8.12 7.93
CA LEU A 222 4.67 7.30 9.07
C LEU A 222 3.98 6.02 8.61
N GLY A 223 4.36 4.90 9.22
CA GLY A 223 3.72 3.59 9.09
C GLY A 223 3.98 2.75 10.34
N TYR A 224 3.41 1.58 10.39
CA TYR A 224 3.64 0.64 11.48
C TYR A 224 3.47 -0.80 11.01
N MET A 225 4.13 -1.72 11.70
CA MET A 225 3.85 -3.15 11.59
C MET A 225 3.21 -3.67 12.87
N VAL A 226 2.48 -4.78 12.72
CA VAL A 226 1.91 -5.55 13.84
C VAL A 226 2.29 -7.02 13.66
N SER A 227 2.77 -7.65 14.71
CA SER A 227 3.04 -9.09 14.74
C SER A 227 2.96 -9.62 16.17
N LYS A 228 2.45 -10.83 16.36
CA LYS A 228 2.47 -11.53 17.67
C LYS A 228 3.79 -12.26 17.94
N ASN A 229 4.63 -12.42 16.93
CA ASN A 229 5.93 -13.07 17.08
C ASN A 229 6.95 -12.13 17.75
N GLU A 230 7.21 -12.35 19.02
CA GLU A 230 8.14 -11.55 19.83
C GLU A 230 9.56 -11.57 19.23
N THR A 231 10.03 -12.73 18.81
CA THR A 231 11.38 -12.86 18.22
C THR A 231 11.51 -12.01 16.95
N VAL A 232 10.50 -11.99 16.09
CA VAL A 232 10.46 -11.15 14.89
C VAL A 232 10.46 -9.68 15.28
N ARG A 233 9.59 -9.27 16.23
CA ARG A 233 9.53 -7.88 16.69
C ARG A 233 10.87 -7.39 17.22
N GLN A 234 11.53 -8.17 18.10
CA GLN A 234 12.84 -7.82 18.66
C GLN A 234 13.91 -7.69 17.57
N LYS A 235 13.93 -8.61 16.59
CA LYS A 235 14.87 -8.53 15.47
C LYS A 235 14.60 -7.30 14.60
N VAL A 236 13.33 -7.00 14.27
CA VAL A 236 12.97 -5.82 13.48
C VAL A 236 13.36 -4.54 14.22
N GLN A 237 13.06 -4.42 15.52
CA GLN A 237 13.42 -3.25 16.34
C GLN A 237 14.93 -2.98 16.32
N ARG A 238 15.77 -4.02 16.35
CA ARG A 238 17.24 -3.88 16.26
C ARG A 238 17.76 -3.42 14.90
N ASN A 239 16.93 -3.50 13.86
CA ASN A 239 17.24 -3.06 12.49
C ASN A 239 16.61 -1.70 12.15
N LEU A 240 15.97 -1.05 13.11
CA LEU A 240 15.49 0.32 12.98
C LEU A 240 16.47 1.29 13.67
N PRO A 241 16.71 2.48 13.09
CA PRO A 241 17.47 3.52 13.77
C PRO A 241 16.78 3.96 15.07
N GLU A 242 17.58 4.32 16.08
CA GLU A 242 17.06 4.97 17.28
C GLU A 242 16.41 6.30 16.92
N TRP A 243 15.33 6.68 17.62
CA TRP A 243 14.55 7.91 17.37
C TRP A 243 14.08 8.09 15.90
N ASN A 244 13.89 7.00 15.18
CA ASN A 244 13.54 7.05 13.75
C ASN A 244 12.22 7.79 13.47
N VAL A 245 11.22 7.73 14.35
CA VAL A 245 9.93 8.41 14.17
C VAL A 245 9.96 9.77 14.86
N SER A 246 9.93 10.84 14.08
CA SER A 246 9.97 12.22 14.59
C SER A 246 8.77 12.54 15.50
N VAL A 247 8.91 13.54 16.37
CA VAL A 247 7.80 14.02 17.22
C VAL A 247 6.59 14.44 16.38
N LEU A 248 6.83 15.08 15.25
CA LEU A 248 5.78 15.49 14.30
C LEU A 248 5.02 14.29 13.74
N ALA A 249 5.72 13.22 13.38
CA ALA A 249 5.10 12.00 12.88
C ALA A 249 4.31 11.26 13.98
N GLN A 250 4.84 11.20 15.22
CA GLN A 250 4.14 10.57 16.34
C GLN A 250 2.82 11.29 16.64
N MET A 251 2.84 12.60 16.82
CA MET A 251 1.64 13.40 17.11
C MET A 251 0.64 13.35 15.96
N ALA A 252 1.09 13.42 14.71
CA ALA A 252 0.24 13.24 13.54
C ALA A 252 -0.44 11.87 13.53
N GLY A 253 0.29 10.80 13.85
CA GLY A 253 -0.25 9.44 13.90
C GLY A 253 -1.31 9.25 14.99
N GLU A 254 -1.09 9.82 16.18
CA GLU A 254 -2.07 9.81 17.27
C GLU A 254 -3.37 10.56 16.89
N ALA A 255 -3.25 11.68 16.18
CA ALA A 255 -4.40 12.40 15.66
C ALA A 255 -5.13 11.58 14.58
N CYS A 256 -4.40 11.00 13.62
CA CYS A 256 -4.96 10.15 12.55
C CYS A 256 -5.81 9.00 13.09
N ILE A 257 -5.37 8.32 14.14
CA ILE A 257 -6.09 7.16 14.71
C ILE A 257 -7.47 7.56 15.26
N ARG A 258 -7.66 8.81 15.66
CA ARG A 258 -8.93 9.32 16.20
C ARG A 258 -9.94 9.71 15.10
N GLU A 259 -9.53 9.75 13.84
CA GLU A 259 -10.31 10.22 12.68
C GLU A 259 -11.24 9.14 12.11
N SER A 260 -12.07 8.50 12.93
CA SER A 260 -12.97 7.42 12.50
C SER A 260 -13.99 7.85 11.45
N GLU A 261 -14.55 9.06 11.60
CA GLU A 261 -15.54 9.59 10.63
C GLU A 261 -14.86 9.95 9.30
N TYR A 262 -13.66 10.53 9.33
CA TYR A 262 -12.87 10.78 8.12
C TYR A 262 -12.59 9.47 7.34
N ILE A 263 -12.29 8.37 8.03
CA ILE A 263 -12.08 7.06 7.39
C ILE A 263 -13.36 6.60 6.70
N LYS A 264 -14.53 6.71 7.35
CA LYS A 264 -15.83 6.34 6.75
C LYS A 264 -16.16 7.21 5.53
N GLU A 265 -15.98 8.52 5.65
CA GLU A 265 -16.15 9.46 4.55
C GLU A 265 -15.22 9.13 3.38
N THR A 266 -13.94 8.84 3.66
CA THR A 266 -12.96 8.41 2.66
C THR A 266 -13.43 7.20 1.88
N VAL A 267 -13.86 6.13 2.56
CA VAL A 267 -14.32 4.90 1.92
C VAL A 267 -15.50 5.19 0.99
N SER A 268 -16.48 5.94 1.46
CA SER A 268 -17.67 6.31 0.68
C SER A 268 -17.31 7.17 -0.54
N TYR A 269 -16.53 8.22 -0.33
CA TYR A 269 -16.12 9.15 -1.39
C TYR A 269 -15.27 8.45 -2.46
N VAL A 270 -14.21 7.76 -2.05
CA VAL A 270 -13.29 7.08 -2.97
C VAL A 270 -14.01 5.99 -3.76
N SER A 271 -14.90 5.23 -3.14
CA SER A 271 -15.72 4.22 -3.80
C SER A 271 -16.60 4.82 -4.91
N GLY A 272 -17.28 5.94 -4.62
CA GLY A 272 -18.07 6.69 -5.61
C GLY A 272 -17.23 7.20 -6.77
N GLN A 273 -16.09 7.85 -6.45
CA GLN A 273 -15.17 8.39 -7.44
C GLN A 273 -14.47 7.32 -8.27
N ARG A 274 -14.13 6.17 -7.68
CA ARG A 274 -13.57 5.01 -8.37
C ARG A 274 -14.55 4.47 -9.42
N ARG A 275 -15.83 4.34 -9.08
CA ARG A 275 -16.87 3.92 -10.03
C ARG A 275 -16.99 4.89 -11.20
N LEU A 276 -17.09 6.19 -10.92
CA LEU A 276 -17.15 7.25 -11.94
C LEU A 276 -15.96 7.16 -12.91
N LEU A 277 -14.74 7.07 -12.38
CA LEU A 277 -13.52 7.03 -13.16
C LEU A 277 -13.41 5.73 -13.97
N SER A 278 -13.72 4.58 -13.36
CA SER A 278 -13.73 3.27 -14.02
C SER A 278 -14.73 3.23 -15.19
N ASP A 279 -15.97 3.70 -14.95
CA ASP A 279 -17.01 3.71 -15.99
C ASP A 279 -16.68 4.71 -17.10
N GLY A 280 -16.07 5.84 -16.75
CA GLY A 280 -15.59 6.82 -17.71
C GLY A 280 -14.53 6.24 -18.65
N LEU A 281 -13.51 5.56 -18.07
CA LEU A 281 -12.46 4.89 -18.86
C LEU A 281 -13.02 3.78 -19.75
N LYS A 282 -13.97 2.97 -19.24
CA LYS A 282 -14.65 1.94 -20.06
C LYS A 282 -15.41 2.54 -21.23
N ARG A 283 -16.15 3.66 -21.02
CA ARG A 283 -16.86 4.38 -22.11
C ARG A 283 -15.90 4.93 -23.17
N LEU A 284 -14.68 5.26 -22.80
CA LEU A 284 -13.61 5.66 -23.73
C LEU A 284 -12.96 4.47 -24.45
N GLY A 285 -13.43 3.23 -24.23
CA GLY A 285 -13.00 2.03 -24.93
C GLY A 285 -11.77 1.32 -24.31
N PHE A 286 -11.36 1.70 -23.09
CA PHE A 286 -10.24 1.05 -22.43
C PHE A 286 -10.64 -0.23 -21.71
N LYS A 287 -9.72 -1.21 -21.64
CA LYS A 287 -9.86 -2.35 -20.74
C LYS A 287 -9.48 -1.91 -19.32
N VAL A 288 -10.43 -1.92 -18.43
CA VAL A 288 -10.30 -1.48 -17.04
C VAL A 288 -10.40 -2.68 -16.10
N TYR A 289 -9.44 -2.86 -15.22
CA TYR A 289 -9.41 -3.97 -14.28
C TYR A 289 -10.15 -3.62 -12.99
N LYS A 290 -10.67 -4.65 -12.31
CA LYS A 290 -11.36 -4.48 -11.04
C LYS A 290 -10.39 -3.94 -9.98
N SER A 291 -10.83 -2.91 -9.26
CA SER A 291 -10.09 -2.34 -8.15
C SER A 291 -11.00 -2.06 -6.96
N ASP A 292 -10.51 -2.32 -5.76
CA ASP A 292 -11.12 -1.95 -4.49
C ASP A 292 -10.29 -0.88 -3.74
N ALA A 293 -9.14 -0.44 -4.33
CA ALA A 293 -8.24 0.58 -3.78
C ALA A 293 -8.59 2.00 -4.26
N ASP A 294 -7.77 2.98 -3.91
CA ASP A 294 -7.85 4.38 -4.36
C ASP A 294 -7.16 4.64 -5.71
N PHE A 295 -7.04 3.62 -6.55
CA PHE A 295 -6.46 3.69 -7.90
C PHE A 295 -7.05 2.64 -8.83
N ILE A 296 -6.86 2.83 -10.13
CA ILE A 296 -7.37 1.95 -11.18
C ILE A 296 -6.23 1.60 -12.13
N LEU A 297 -6.04 0.29 -12.39
CA LEU A 297 -5.21 -0.21 -13.49
C LEU A 297 -6.08 -0.34 -14.74
N PHE A 298 -5.56 0.09 -15.89
CA PHE A 298 -6.21 -0.07 -17.17
C PHE A 298 -5.20 -0.24 -18.30
N TYR A 299 -5.66 -0.76 -19.44
CA TYR A 299 -4.84 -0.96 -20.62
C TYR A 299 -5.30 -0.05 -21.77
N SER A 300 -4.32 0.55 -22.47
CA SER A 300 -4.50 1.36 -23.67
C SER A 300 -3.40 1.07 -24.69
N LYS A 301 -3.76 1.02 -25.96
CA LYS A 301 -2.77 0.97 -27.08
C LYS A 301 -2.13 2.33 -27.36
N LEU A 302 -2.75 3.42 -26.89
CA LEU A 302 -2.20 4.77 -27.02
C LEU A 302 -1.09 5.01 -26.01
N PRO A 303 -0.04 5.74 -26.31
CA PRO A 303 1.05 6.09 -25.37
C PRO A 303 0.60 7.21 -24.41
N LEU A 304 -0.41 6.91 -23.58
CA LEU A 304 -1.10 7.88 -22.74
C LEU A 304 -0.20 8.62 -21.76
N TYR A 305 0.88 7.98 -21.31
CA TYR A 305 1.83 8.66 -20.40
C TYR A 305 2.39 9.95 -21.03
N ASP A 306 2.98 9.85 -22.23
CA ASP A 306 3.60 10.99 -22.90
C ASP A 306 2.56 12.01 -23.37
N ILE A 307 1.42 11.54 -23.89
CA ILE A 307 0.32 12.39 -24.34
C ILE A 307 -0.22 13.26 -23.18
N LEU A 308 -0.48 12.67 -22.01
CA LEU A 308 -1.03 13.35 -20.87
C LEU A 308 0.02 14.23 -20.16
N LEU A 309 1.27 13.79 -20.09
CA LEU A 309 2.36 14.58 -19.53
C LEU A 309 2.53 15.89 -20.30
N ASN A 310 2.46 15.87 -21.64
CA ASN A 310 2.50 17.08 -22.48
C ASN A 310 1.32 18.04 -22.23
N LYS A 311 0.24 17.55 -21.56
CA LYS A 311 -0.89 18.37 -21.11
C LYS A 311 -0.84 18.73 -19.62
N GLY A 312 0.29 18.45 -18.97
CA GLY A 312 0.50 18.69 -17.55
C GLY A 312 -0.22 17.72 -16.62
N ILE A 313 -0.58 16.52 -17.11
CA ILE A 313 -1.21 15.45 -16.33
C ILE A 313 -0.26 14.28 -16.22
N LEU A 314 0.14 13.93 -15.01
CA LEU A 314 1.03 12.80 -14.74
C LEU A 314 0.21 11.57 -14.34
N ILE A 315 0.35 10.47 -15.09
CA ILE A 315 -0.20 9.15 -14.75
C ILE A 315 0.95 8.16 -14.48
N ARG A 316 0.66 6.98 -13.94
CA ARG A 316 1.68 5.95 -13.74
C ARG A 316 1.75 5.01 -14.96
N ASP A 317 2.86 5.02 -15.67
CA ASP A 317 3.23 3.99 -16.65
C ASP A 317 3.66 2.72 -15.90
N CYS A 318 2.92 1.62 -16.08
CA CYS A 318 3.15 0.36 -15.39
C CYS A 318 3.96 -0.65 -16.23
N SER A 319 4.53 -0.26 -17.36
CA SER A 319 5.32 -1.14 -18.24
C SER A 319 6.54 -1.77 -17.57
N ASN A 320 7.04 -1.16 -16.49
CA ASN A 320 8.19 -1.64 -15.73
C ASN A 320 7.85 -2.60 -14.58
N TYR A 321 6.57 -2.93 -14.37
CA TYR A 321 6.20 -3.98 -13.42
C TYR A 321 6.43 -5.37 -14.04
N VAL A 322 7.03 -6.28 -13.28
CA VAL A 322 7.13 -7.69 -13.70
C VAL A 322 5.72 -8.23 -13.98
N GLY A 323 5.52 -8.87 -15.11
CA GLY A 323 4.22 -9.41 -15.54
C GLY A 323 3.32 -8.41 -16.27
N LEU A 324 3.74 -7.16 -16.45
CA LEU A 324 3.07 -6.18 -17.31
C LEU A 324 3.98 -5.76 -18.48
N SER A 325 3.38 -5.16 -19.50
CA SER A 325 4.06 -4.66 -20.70
C SER A 325 3.69 -3.19 -20.94
N GLU A 326 4.14 -2.64 -22.07
CA GLU A 326 3.65 -1.35 -22.56
C GLU A 326 2.14 -1.35 -22.72
N GLY A 327 1.52 -0.20 -22.47
CA GLY A 327 0.08 -0.01 -22.55
C GLY A 327 -0.66 -0.17 -21.22
N TYR A 328 -0.02 -0.68 -20.16
CA TYR A 328 -0.61 -0.70 -18.84
C TYR A 328 -0.34 0.60 -18.10
N PHE A 329 -1.42 1.23 -17.64
CA PHE A 329 -1.37 2.49 -16.90
C PHE A 329 -2.17 2.38 -15.61
N ARG A 330 -1.72 3.09 -14.57
CA ARG A 330 -2.47 3.25 -13.32
C ARG A 330 -2.74 4.72 -13.06
N VAL A 331 -3.96 5.04 -12.67
CA VAL A 331 -4.40 6.36 -12.24
C VAL A 331 -4.95 6.31 -10.82
N ALA A 332 -4.60 7.29 -10.00
CA ALA A 332 -5.21 7.48 -8.69
C ALA A 332 -6.66 7.94 -8.84
N VAL A 333 -7.48 7.59 -7.86
CA VAL A 333 -8.81 8.18 -7.67
C VAL A 333 -8.63 9.54 -7.00
N LYS A 334 -9.09 10.61 -7.65
CA LYS A 334 -8.96 11.99 -7.18
C LYS A 334 -10.33 12.61 -6.87
N THR A 335 -10.38 13.92 -6.73
CA THR A 335 -11.63 14.67 -6.59
C THR A 335 -12.51 14.52 -7.84
N PHE A 336 -13.80 14.79 -7.68
CA PHE A 336 -14.75 14.72 -8.80
C PHE A 336 -14.29 15.55 -10.00
N ASP A 337 -13.90 16.81 -9.76
CA ASP A 337 -13.49 17.73 -10.82
C ASP A 337 -12.21 17.27 -11.53
N GLU A 338 -11.23 16.76 -10.77
CA GLU A 338 -10.00 16.21 -11.34
C GLU A 338 -10.27 14.97 -12.18
N ASN A 339 -11.10 14.04 -11.69
CA ASN A 339 -11.48 12.82 -12.42
C ASN A 339 -12.22 13.12 -13.72
N VAL A 340 -13.19 14.04 -13.68
CA VAL A 340 -13.93 14.50 -14.88
C VAL A 340 -12.99 15.16 -15.87
N ARG A 341 -12.06 15.99 -15.39
CA ARG A 341 -11.08 16.65 -16.24
C ARG A 341 -10.13 15.65 -16.91
N LEU A 342 -9.65 14.63 -16.16
CA LEU A 342 -8.83 13.57 -16.74
C LEU A 342 -9.55 12.85 -17.87
N LEU A 343 -10.79 12.41 -17.63
CA LEU A 343 -11.62 11.70 -18.64
C LEU A 343 -11.85 12.56 -19.87
N LYS A 344 -12.15 13.85 -19.71
CA LYS A 344 -12.32 14.80 -20.81
C LYS A 344 -11.05 14.91 -21.66
N VAL A 345 -9.90 15.12 -21.02
CA VAL A 345 -8.61 15.27 -21.73
C VAL A 345 -8.23 13.97 -22.46
N ILE A 346 -8.49 12.80 -21.88
CA ILE A 346 -8.26 11.51 -22.55
C ILE A 346 -9.19 11.39 -23.79
N GLY A 347 -10.48 11.74 -23.66
CA GLY A 347 -11.42 11.72 -24.78
C GLY A 347 -10.98 12.59 -25.95
N GLU A 348 -10.57 13.84 -25.67
CA GLU A 348 -10.02 14.76 -26.69
C GLU A 348 -8.74 14.23 -27.37
N CYS A 349 -7.97 13.38 -26.69
CA CYS A 349 -6.80 12.75 -27.27
C CYS A 349 -7.15 11.59 -28.21
N ILE A 350 -8.22 10.84 -27.91
CA ILE A 350 -8.69 9.73 -28.73
C ILE A 350 -9.28 10.26 -30.04
N GLU A 351 -10.05 11.36 -30.01
CA GLU A 351 -10.66 11.97 -31.20
C GLU A 351 -9.63 12.54 -32.20
N LYS A 352 -8.41 12.81 -31.76
CA LYS A 352 -7.33 13.42 -32.57
C LYS A 352 -6.34 12.41 -33.14
N ASN A 353 -6.41 11.15 -32.73
CA ASN A 353 -5.57 10.06 -33.20
C ASN A 353 -6.42 9.00 -33.95
#